data_6450382c64f64c0b2769e5c0922322e0
#
_entry.id   6450382c64f64c0b2769e5c0922322e0
#
_cell.length_a   1.000
_cell.length_b   1.000
_cell.length_c   1.000
_cell.angle_alpha   90.00
_cell.angle_beta   90.00
_cell.angle_gamma   90.00
#
_symmetry.space_group_name_H-M   'P 1'
#
loop_
_entity.id
_entity.type
_entity.pdbx_description
1 polymer ?
#
loop_
_entity_poly.entity_id
_entity_poly.type
_entity_poly.pdbx_seq_one_letter_code
_entity_poly.pdbx_strand_id
1 'polypeptide(L)'
;MLKPPGLHFISLLVFSTIWIQGFAVVDLHKHYQNNETFQGEKIKCIDELGCFGTGGVFFHPLFRPIDVLPDDREVINVQFNLYTRDRPKDERVLKSSDKNSVLKSEFSINRPTKFIVHGYIDNDLFGPWMKSLKDELLLRGDFNVIIVDWSGGNKLPYYQATANTRVVGAEIALLISRLEEWIGLNPEDCHIVGHSLGSQISGYAGERINRLGRITAVDPAEPYFQNMPVEVRIDPSDALFVDVIHTDAKTIFLMGLGMSQEVGHVDFFPNDGTNQPGCKKDQILSFITDGLLEGIRRFVGCNHQRAVDFFHHSINSHRCVPVGYVCQDWETFLQGRCADCGVDGSRCAIMGLRAEKFKPHKDDGKSVKMYLKTSGSSPFCLFHYQVIVKLFKPSKSRDERGHLYLSLKGDEGEVDFTLSNDLEEFYHGAQYTYLVTTDKHIEG
;
A
#
# COMPACT_ATOMS: atom_id res chain seq x y z
N MET A 1 -32.19 40.12 -50.26
CA MET A 1 -31.87 40.26 -48.84
C MET A 1 -32.63 39.23 -48.06
N LEU A 2 -32.04 38.06 -47.91
CA LEU A 2 -32.62 36.91 -47.22
C LEU A 2 -31.68 36.56 -46.06
N LYS A 3 -32.18 36.64 -44.80
CA LYS A 3 -31.50 36.16 -43.59
C LYS A 3 -31.47 34.64 -43.56
N PRO A 4 -30.38 34.01 -43.11
CA PRO A 4 -30.36 32.58 -42.89
C PRO A 4 -31.04 32.23 -41.55
N PRO A 5 -31.63 31.03 -41.41
CA PRO A 5 -32.36 30.63 -40.22
C PRO A 5 -31.42 30.24 -39.09
N GLY A 6 -31.77 30.64 -37.89
CA GLY A 6 -31.03 30.32 -36.67
C GLY A 6 -31.14 28.84 -36.31
N LEU A 7 -30.00 28.23 -35.96
CA LEU A 7 -29.95 26.94 -35.30
C LEU A 7 -30.44 27.10 -33.84
N HIS A 8 -31.57 26.51 -33.55
CA HIS A 8 -32.01 26.31 -32.15
C HIS A 8 -31.24 25.17 -31.54
N PHE A 9 -30.33 25.46 -30.61
CA PHE A 9 -29.83 24.51 -29.68
C PHE A 9 -30.95 24.13 -28.70
N ILE A 10 -31.49 22.92 -28.84
CA ILE A 10 -32.36 22.29 -27.84
C ILE A 10 -31.44 21.69 -26.78
N SER A 11 -31.29 22.41 -25.66
CA SER A 11 -30.69 21.89 -24.45
C SER A 11 -31.70 20.97 -23.79
N LEU A 12 -31.59 19.69 -23.96
CA LEU A 12 -32.36 18.70 -23.20
C LEU A 12 -31.77 18.61 -21.78
N LEU A 13 -32.27 19.49 -20.91
CA LEU A 13 -32.18 19.31 -19.47
C LEU A 13 -33.12 18.16 -19.06
N VAL A 14 -32.61 16.95 -18.97
CA VAL A 14 -33.30 15.86 -18.29
C VAL A 14 -33.19 16.15 -16.81
N PHE A 15 -34.17 16.90 -16.26
CA PHE A 15 -34.45 16.91 -14.83
C PHE A 15 -35.05 15.55 -14.47
N SER A 16 -34.22 14.59 -14.08
CA SER A 16 -34.69 13.50 -13.24
C SER A 16 -34.96 14.10 -11.86
N THR A 17 -36.23 14.45 -11.63
CA THR A 17 -36.74 14.67 -10.27
C THR A 17 -36.67 13.36 -9.52
N ILE A 18 -35.50 13.04 -8.95
CA ILE A 18 -35.42 12.07 -7.88
C ILE A 18 -36.09 12.75 -6.69
N TRP A 19 -37.29 12.28 -6.40
CA TRP A 19 -37.91 12.50 -5.11
C TRP A 19 -37.00 11.90 -4.05
N ILE A 20 -36.10 12.68 -3.48
CA ILE A 20 -35.49 12.38 -2.21
C ILE A 20 -36.61 12.57 -1.18
N GLN A 21 -37.40 11.52 -0.97
CA GLN A 21 -38.13 11.41 0.30
C GLN A 21 -37.04 11.52 1.38
N GLY A 22 -37.23 12.51 2.27
CA GLY A 22 -36.33 12.76 3.38
C GLY A 22 -36.07 11.47 4.16
N PHE A 23 -35.01 10.81 3.85
CA PHE A 23 -34.40 9.89 4.79
C PHE A 23 -33.84 10.78 5.89
N ALA A 24 -34.54 10.75 7.04
CA ALA A 24 -33.93 11.16 8.28
C ALA A 24 -32.54 10.50 8.30
N VAL A 25 -31.50 11.32 8.43
CA VAL A 25 -30.17 10.82 8.78
C VAL A 25 -30.36 10.23 10.17
N VAL A 26 -30.74 8.96 10.21
CA VAL A 26 -30.69 8.16 11.42
C VAL A 26 -29.22 8.10 11.74
N ASP A 27 -28.88 8.66 12.87
CA ASP A 27 -27.55 8.64 13.43
C ASP A 27 -27.18 7.16 13.69
N LEU A 28 -26.62 6.49 12.68
CA LEU A 28 -26.24 5.09 12.70
C LEU A 28 -25.16 4.80 13.76
N HIS A 29 -24.45 5.84 14.22
CA HIS A 29 -23.50 5.72 15.32
C HIS A 29 -24.14 5.41 16.67
N LYS A 30 -25.40 5.80 16.89
CA LYS A 30 -26.11 5.49 18.13
C LYS A 30 -26.71 4.08 18.18
N HIS A 31 -26.97 3.45 17.03
CA HIS A 31 -27.47 2.08 16.98
C HIS A 31 -26.38 1.01 17.18
N TYR A 32 -25.10 1.35 16.93
CA TYR A 32 -23.98 0.42 17.13
C TYR A 32 -23.60 0.18 18.59
N GLN A 33 -24.06 1.01 19.52
CA GLN A 33 -23.78 0.85 20.97
C GLN A 33 -24.82 0.04 21.74
N ASN A 34 -25.92 -0.34 21.12
CA ASN A 34 -26.88 -1.21 21.76
C ASN A 34 -26.74 -2.63 21.20
N ASN A 35 -26.37 -3.58 22.07
CA ASN A 35 -26.30 -5.03 21.87
C ASN A 35 -27.62 -5.61 21.30
N GLU A 36 -28.01 -5.26 20.07
CA GLU A 36 -29.01 -6.00 19.33
C GLU A 36 -28.31 -7.08 18.52
N THR A 37 -28.34 -8.31 19.02
CA THR A 37 -28.03 -9.51 18.24
C THR A 37 -28.88 -9.51 16.99
N PHE A 38 -28.27 -9.22 15.83
CA PHE A 38 -28.97 -9.39 14.56
C PHE A 38 -29.36 -10.86 14.40
N GLN A 39 -30.64 -11.12 14.22
CA GLN A 39 -31.15 -12.47 13.91
C GLN A 39 -30.43 -12.99 12.67
N GLY A 40 -29.53 -13.96 12.85
CA GLY A 40 -28.82 -14.61 11.74
C GLY A 40 -27.30 -14.69 11.86
N GLU A 41 -26.70 -14.22 12.97
CA GLU A 41 -25.25 -14.41 13.21
C GLU A 41 -24.92 -15.91 13.26
N LYS A 42 -23.93 -16.31 12.46
CA LYS A 42 -23.39 -17.67 12.44
C LYS A 42 -22.00 -17.64 13.02
N ILE A 43 -21.63 -18.68 13.77
CA ILE A 43 -20.29 -18.82 14.37
C ILE A 43 -19.72 -20.16 13.93
N LYS A 44 -18.45 -20.15 13.53
CA LYS A 44 -17.64 -21.34 13.25
C LYS A 44 -16.40 -21.30 14.10
N CYS A 45 -16.21 -22.31 14.93
CA CYS A 45 -15.00 -22.48 15.73
C CYS A 45 -14.08 -23.50 15.07
N ILE A 46 -12.80 -23.18 15.02
CA ILE A 46 -11.72 -24.02 14.46
C ILE A 46 -10.73 -24.25 15.59
N ASP A 47 -10.40 -25.51 15.87
CA ASP A 47 -9.48 -25.88 16.95
C ASP A 47 -8.17 -25.10 16.86
N GLU A 48 -7.68 -24.60 17.99
CA GLU A 48 -6.49 -23.76 18.17
C GLU A 48 -6.57 -22.36 17.53
N LEU A 49 -7.43 -22.13 16.53
CA LEU A 49 -7.55 -20.84 15.86
C LEU A 49 -8.64 -19.93 16.44
N GLY A 50 -9.56 -20.49 17.24
CA GLY A 50 -10.68 -19.77 17.83
C GLY A 50 -11.94 -19.74 16.99
N CYS A 51 -12.85 -18.83 17.31
CA CYS A 51 -14.17 -18.78 16.68
C CYS A 51 -14.30 -17.57 15.75
N PHE A 52 -14.93 -17.76 14.59
CA PHE A 52 -15.15 -16.78 13.55
C PHE A 52 -16.66 -16.60 13.35
N GLY A 53 -17.15 -15.40 13.67
CA GLY A 53 -18.58 -15.06 13.51
C GLY A 53 -18.84 -14.27 12.24
N THR A 54 -20.10 -14.27 11.80
CA THR A 54 -20.68 -13.33 10.84
C THR A 54 -21.46 -12.26 11.61
N GLY A 55 -21.75 -11.12 10.98
CA GLY A 55 -22.48 -10.02 11.60
C GLY A 55 -21.59 -9.11 12.46
N GLY A 56 -22.21 -8.31 13.33
CA GLY A 56 -21.50 -7.35 14.15
C GLY A 56 -20.57 -6.44 13.34
N VAL A 57 -19.32 -6.29 13.78
CA VAL A 57 -18.31 -5.44 13.10
C VAL A 57 -17.92 -5.94 11.71
N PHE A 58 -18.20 -7.22 11.37
CA PHE A 58 -17.89 -7.82 10.09
C PHE A 58 -18.99 -7.65 9.02
N PHE A 59 -20.08 -6.97 9.34
CA PHE A 59 -21.14 -6.65 8.39
C PHE A 59 -21.33 -5.14 8.25
N HIS A 60 -21.38 -4.64 7.01
CA HIS A 60 -21.75 -3.27 6.71
C HIS A 60 -22.49 -3.22 5.38
N PRO A 61 -23.69 -2.61 5.31
CA PRO A 61 -24.56 -2.70 4.12
C PRO A 61 -23.94 -2.09 2.86
N LEU A 62 -22.98 -1.18 2.99
CA LEU A 62 -22.29 -0.53 1.87
C LEU A 62 -20.88 -1.10 1.66
N PHE A 63 -20.08 -1.20 2.73
CA PHE A 63 -18.65 -1.51 2.61
C PHE A 63 -18.36 -3.01 2.69
N ARG A 64 -19.21 -3.80 3.39
CA ARG A 64 -19.08 -5.25 3.54
C ARG A 64 -20.46 -5.94 3.52
N PRO A 65 -21.17 -5.88 2.35
CA PRO A 65 -22.58 -6.29 2.27
C PRO A 65 -22.80 -7.81 2.30
N ILE A 66 -21.78 -8.59 1.98
CA ILE A 66 -21.82 -10.05 2.02
C ILE A 66 -20.82 -10.52 3.07
N ASP A 67 -21.33 -11.03 4.18
CA ASP A 67 -20.54 -11.58 5.26
C ASP A 67 -20.83 -13.07 5.39
N VAL A 68 -19.79 -13.89 5.23
CA VAL A 68 -19.87 -15.34 5.23
C VAL A 68 -18.87 -15.93 6.22
N LEU A 69 -19.13 -17.14 6.68
CA LEU A 69 -18.16 -17.90 7.46
C LEU A 69 -16.95 -18.26 6.60
N PRO A 70 -15.73 -18.32 7.16
CA PRO A 70 -14.57 -18.81 6.44
C PRO A 70 -14.74 -20.30 6.08
N ASP A 71 -14.02 -20.74 5.05
CA ASP A 71 -13.91 -22.14 4.69
C ASP A 71 -13.25 -22.97 5.82
N ASP A 72 -13.24 -24.30 5.67
CA ASP A 72 -12.54 -25.17 6.60
C ASP A 72 -11.02 -25.00 6.47
N ARG A 73 -10.32 -25.19 7.57
CA ARG A 73 -8.86 -25.08 7.67
C ARG A 73 -8.15 -25.91 6.59
N GLU A 74 -8.66 -27.11 6.34
CA GLU A 74 -8.15 -28.06 5.36
C GLU A 74 -8.37 -27.60 3.91
N VAL A 75 -9.45 -26.84 3.67
CA VAL A 75 -9.75 -26.26 2.35
C VAL A 75 -8.83 -25.09 2.06
N ILE A 76 -8.63 -24.20 3.04
CA ILE A 76 -7.71 -23.07 2.94
C ILE A 76 -6.27 -23.57 2.82
N ASN A 77 -5.92 -24.59 3.60
CA ASN A 77 -4.65 -25.33 3.54
C ASN A 77 -3.41 -24.44 3.53
N VAL A 78 -3.26 -23.60 4.57
CA VAL A 78 -2.13 -22.67 4.68
C VAL A 78 -0.81 -23.43 4.77
N GLN A 79 0.16 -23.09 3.93
CA GLN A 79 1.52 -23.63 3.93
C GLN A 79 2.53 -22.57 4.34
N PHE A 80 3.48 -22.92 5.18
CA PHE A 80 4.56 -22.04 5.63
C PHE A 80 5.90 -22.56 5.08
N ASN A 81 6.35 -21.97 3.99
CA ASN A 81 7.53 -22.40 3.25
C ASN A 81 8.74 -21.57 3.68
N LEU A 82 9.60 -22.15 4.51
CA LEU A 82 10.81 -21.51 5.03
C LEU A 82 11.95 -21.64 4.01
N TYR A 83 12.65 -20.52 3.84
CA TYR A 83 13.93 -20.40 3.11
C TYR A 83 14.95 -19.69 4.00
N THR A 84 16.20 -20.10 3.88
CA THR A 84 17.33 -19.47 4.57
C THR A 84 18.45 -19.20 3.58
N ARG A 85 19.44 -18.37 3.99
CA ARG A 85 20.60 -18.07 3.14
C ARG A 85 21.37 -19.33 2.76
N ASP A 86 21.43 -20.32 3.64
CA ASP A 86 22.10 -21.59 3.40
C ASP A 86 21.30 -22.49 2.43
N ARG A 87 19.98 -22.28 2.33
CA ARG A 87 19.06 -23.03 1.47
C ARG A 87 18.08 -22.07 0.74
N PRO A 88 18.57 -21.27 -0.21
CA PRO A 88 17.72 -20.25 -0.84
C PRO A 88 16.71 -20.83 -1.85
N LYS A 89 16.92 -22.07 -2.31
CA LYS A 89 16.07 -22.73 -3.33
C LYS A 89 15.27 -23.91 -2.78
N ASP A 90 15.68 -24.45 -1.65
CA ASP A 90 15.09 -25.66 -1.05
C ASP A 90 14.17 -25.26 0.10
N GLU A 91 12.87 -25.31 -0.12
CA GLU A 91 11.88 -24.99 0.91
C GLU A 91 11.82 -26.05 2.00
N ARG A 92 11.54 -25.59 3.22
CA ARG A 92 11.19 -26.43 4.36
C ARG A 92 9.81 -26.05 4.85
N VAL A 93 8.86 -26.96 4.78
CA VAL A 93 7.50 -26.72 5.25
C VAL A 93 7.48 -26.77 6.78
N LEU A 94 7.15 -25.64 7.41
CA LEU A 94 6.88 -25.55 8.84
C LEU A 94 5.42 -25.87 9.12
N LYS A 95 5.16 -26.59 10.22
CA LYS A 95 3.80 -26.92 10.66
C LYS A 95 3.60 -26.51 12.11
N SER A 96 2.57 -25.72 12.39
CA SER A 96 2.20 -25.32 13.76
C SER A 96 1.80 -26.52 14.64
N SER A 97 1.48 -27.67 14.05
CA SER A 97 1.14 -28.93 14.74
C SER A 97 2.32 -29.89 14.92
N ASP A 98 3.50 -29.61 14.34
CA ASP A 98 4.65 -30.51 14.38
C ASP A 98 5.95 -29.79 14.72
N LYS A 99 6.36 -29.88 16.00
CA LYS A 99 7.62 -29.31 16.49
C LYS A 99 8.85 -29.81 15.72
N ASN A 100 8.82 -31.07 15.23
CA ASN A 100 9.94 -31.61 14.49
C ASN A 100 10.10 -30.96 13.12
N SER A 101 9.02 -30.45 12.52
CA SER A 101 9.10 -29.68 11.27
C SER A 101 9.99 -28.44 11.46
N VAL A 102 9.94 -27.82 12.63
CA VAL A 102 10.75 -26.66 13.00
C VAL A 102 12.19 -27.07 13.34
N LEU A 103 12.37 -28.07 14.23
CA LEU A 103 13.70 -28.49 14.71
C LEU A 103 14.60 -29.03 13.60
N LYS A 104 14.01 -29.52 12.50
CA LYS A 104 14.75 -30.07 11.33
C LYS A 104 14.84 -29.11 10.15
N SER A 105 14.40 -27.85 10.29
CA SER A 105 14.21 -26.92 9.18
C SER A 105 15.33 -25.91 8.98
N GLU A 106 16.37 -25.91 9.79
CA GLU A 106 17.41 -24.87 9.84
C GLU A 106 16.87 -23.48 10.24
N PHE A 107 15.66 -23.39 10.78
CA PHE A 107 15.15 -22.17 11.42
C PHE A 107 16.05 -21.77 12.60
N SER A 108 16.40 -20.49 12.70
CA SER A 108 17.25 -19.99 13.78
C SER A 108 16.64 -18.76 14.44
N ILE A 109 16.54 -18.78 15.77
CA ILE A 109 16.08 -17.63 16.56
C ILE A 109 17.07 -16.46 16.53
N ASN A 110 18.30 -16.67 16.10
CA ASN A 110 19.32 -15.64 15.95
C ASN A 110 19.16 -14.86 14.62
N ARG A 111 18.20 -15.24 13.78
CA ARG A 111 17.87 -14.62 12.50
C ARG A 111 16.53 -13.92 12.62
N PRO A 112 16.43 -12.62 12.30
CA PRO A 112 15.11 -11.98 12.17
C PRO A 112 14.26 -12.76 11.15
N THR A 113 12.96 -12.87 11.44
CA THR A 113 12.05 -13.67 10.63
C THR A 113 11.17 -12.76 9.76
N LYS A 114 11.11 -13.03 8.46
CA LYS A 114 10.33 -12.30 7.47
C LYS A 114 9.25 -13.21 6.91
N PHE A 115 7.98 -12.81 7.00
CA PHE A 115 6.86 -13.47 6.35
C PHE A 115 6.49 -12.71 5.08
N ILE A 116 6.18 -13.40 4.00
CA ILE A 116 5.65 -12.84 2.74
C ILE A 116 4.27 -13.44 2.52
N VAL A 117 3.25 -12.59 2.45
CA VAL A 117 1.84 -13.01 2.37
C VAL A 117 1.21 -12.44 1.12
N HIS A 118 0.75 -13.31 0.22
CA HIS A 118 0.16 -12.90 -1.05
C HIS A 118 -1.32 -12.51 -0.94
N GLY A 119 -1.85 -11.92 -2.02
CA GLY A 119 -3.23 -11.45 -2.15
C GLY A 119 -4.17 -12.43 -2.84
N TYR A 120 -5.25 -11.86 -3.40
CA TYR A 120 -6.30 -12.58 -4.09
C TYR A 120 -5.86 -13.06 -5.48
N ILE A 121 -6.12 -14.36 -5.79
CA ILE A 121 -5.75 -15.03 -7.07
C ILE A 121 -4.23 -14.88 -7.41
N ASP A 122 -3.40 -14.73 -6.41
CA ASP A 122 -1.96 -14.43 -6.55
C ASP A 122 -1.11 -15.73 -6.50
N ASN A 123 -1.56 -16.81 -7.15
CA ASN A 123 -0.91 -18.11 -7.06
C ASN A 123 0.04 -18.43 -8.23
N ASP A 124 -0.46 -18.46 -9.47
CA ASP A 124 0.36 -18.94 -10.60
C ASP A 124 0.87 -17.83 -11.53
N LEU A 125 0.09 -16.74 -11.67
CA LEU A 125 0.47 -15.60 -12.53
C LEU A 125 1.38 -14.59 -11.83
N PHE A 126 1.21 -14.43 -10.51
CA PHE A 126 1.92 -13.45 -9.68
C PHE A 126 2.94 -14.11 -8.74
N GLY A 127 2.91 -15.41 -8.54
CA GLY A 127 3.82 -16.16 -7.67
C GLY A 127 5.34 -15.92 -7.84
N PRO A 128 5.84 -15.54 -9.03
CA PRO A 128 7.26 -15.21 -9.21
C PRO A 128 7.76 -14.08 -8.32
N TRP A 129 6.90 -13.08 -7.99
CA TRP A 129 7.31 -11.94 -7.16
C TRP A 129 7.68 -12.34 -5.73
N MET A 130 6.96 -13.29 -5.12
CA MET A 130 7.27 -13.76 -3.76
C MET A 130 8.65 -14.44 -3.69
N LYS A 131 8.97 -15.25 -4.71
CA LYS A 131 10.28 -15.91 -4.82
C LYS A 131 11.38 -14.88 -5.04
N SER A 132 11.15 -13.89 -5.91
CA SER A 132 12.08 -12.80 -6.15
C SER A 132 12.29 -11.95 -4.89
N LEU A 133 11.22 -11.61 -4.18
CA LEU A 133 11.30 -10.86 -2.91
C LEU A 133 12.08 -11.65 -1.84
N LYS A 134 11.83 -12.95 -1.72
CA LYS A 134 12.58 -13.85 -0.85
C LYS A 134 14.07 -13.85 -1.21
N ASP A 135 14.42 -13.92 -2.50
CA ASP A 135 15.82 -13.91 -2.94
C ASP A 135 16.52 -12.59 -2.58
N GLU A 136 15.85 -11.44 -2.77
CA GLU A 136 16.38 -10.13 -2.39
C GLU A 136 16.57 -10.00 -0.87
N LEU A 137 15.64 -10.51 -0.07
CA LEU A 137 15.77 -10.53 1.39
C LEU A 137 16.97 -11.40 1.84
N LEU A 138 17.12 -12.61 1.28
CA LEU A 138 18.25 -13.48 1.60
C LEU A 138 19.60 -12.93 1.14
N LEU A 139 19.61 -12.17 0.03
CA LEU A 139 20.78 -11.42 -0.41
C LEU A 139 21.11 -10.30 0.58
N ARG A 140 20.11 -9.59 1.08
CA ARG A 140 20.27 -8.44 1.98
C ARG A 140 20.80 -8.84 3.35
N GLY A 141 20.29 -9.94 3.93
CA GLY A 141 20.62 -10.30 5.30
C GLY A 141 20.50 -11.80 5.57
N ASP A 142 20.98 -12.23 6.73
CA ASP A 142 20.76 -13.58 7.22
C ASP A 142 19.41 -13.64 7.95
N PHE A 143 18.35 -13.99 7.21
CA PHE A 143 16.97 -14.04 7.67
C PHE A 143 16.42 -15.47 7.59
N ASN A 144 15.43 -15.77 8.44
CA ASN A 144 14.42 -16.77 8.13
C ASN A 144 13.40 -16.08 7.22
N VAL A 145 13.16 -16.57 6.01
CA VAL A 145 12.13 -16.03 5.11
C VAL A 145 11.06 -17.09 4.90
N ILE A 146 9.84 -16.79 5.30
CA ILE A 146 8.69 -17.70 5.21
C ILE A 146 7.70 -17.16 4.19
N ILE A 147 7.47 -17.89 3.11
CA ILE A 147 6.39 -17.60 2.17
C ILE A 147 5.14 -18.31 2.71
N VAL A 148 4.08 -17.53 2.92
CA VAL A 148 2.77 -18.03 3.35
C VAL A 148 1.92 -18.27 2.12
N ASP A 149 1.72 -19.52 1.76
CA ASP A 149 0.84 -19.92 0.66
C ASP A 149 -0.53 -20.29 1.22
N TRP A 150 -1.56 -19.54 0.80
CA TRP A 150 -2.97 -19.79 1.12
C TRP A 150 -3.83 -19.89 -0.14
N SER A 151 -3.24 -20.39 -1.22
CA SER A 151 -3.87 -20.53 -2.53
C SER A 151 -5.14 -21.40 -2.52
N GLY A 152 -5.31 -22.26 -1.53
CA GLY A 152 -6.56 -22.97 -1.28
C GLY A 152 -7.74 -22.07 -0.96
N GLY A 153 -7.49 -20.96 -0.22
CA GLY A 153 -8.51 -20.03 0.28
C GLY A 153 -8.69 -18.74 -0.50
N ASN A 154 -7.86 -18.43 -1.51
CA ASN A 154 -7.85 -17.15 -2.23
C ASN A 154 -8.62 -17.17 -3.56
N LYS A 155 -9.54 -18.11 -3.74
CA LYS A 155 -10.28 -18.33 -4.99
C LYS A 155 -11.59 -17.53 -5.03
N LEU A 156 -12.21 -17.49 -6.22
CA LEU A 156 -13.57 -16.95 -6.38
C LEU A 156 -14.58 -17.69 -5.50
N PRO A 157 -15.55 -16.99 -4.93
CA PRO A 157 -15.79 -15.55 -5.05
C PRO A 157 -14.96 -14.73 -4.06
N TYR A 158 -14.73 -13.44 -4.37
CA TYR A 158 -13.89 -12.54 -3.57
C TYR A 158 -14.33 -12.42 -2.10
N TYR A 159 -15.65 -12.32 -1.84
CA TYR A 159 -16.18 -12.23 -0.47
C TYR A 159 -15.83 -13.46 0.39
N GLN A 160 -15.70 -14.65 -0.21
CA GLN A 160 -15.24 -15.84 0.49
C GLN A 160 -13.74 -15.75 0.82
N ALA A 161 -12.93 -15.30 -0.14
CA ALA A 161 -11.52 -15.05 0.12
C ALA A 161 -11.32 -14.03 1.25
N THR A 162 -12.15 -12.96 1.33
CA THR A 162 -12.07 -11.99 2.43
C THR A 162 -12.46 -12.60 3.79
N ALA A 163 -13.38 -13.56 3.83
CA ALA A 163 -13.69 -14.29 5.06
C ALA A 163 -12.51 -15.20 5.48
N ASN A 164 -11.87 -15.85 4.51
CA ASN A 164 -10.76 -16.78 4.72
C ASN A 164 -9.51 -16.08 5.25
N THR A 165 -9.31 -14.77 4.95
CA THR A 165 -8.15 -13.99 5.48
C THR A 165 -8.05 -14.04 7.00
N ARG A 166 -9.17 -14.13 7.70
CA ARG A 166 -9.23 -14.21 9.18
C ARG A 166 -8.61 -15.52 9.70
N VAL A 167 -8.85 -16.62 9.01
CA VAL A 167 -8.27 -17.93 9.35
C VAL A 167 -6.78 -17.95 9.03
N VAL A 168 -6.38 -17.38 7.87
CA VAL A 168 -4.95 -17.32 7.50
C VAL A 168 -4.16 -16.48 8.49
N GLY A 169 -4.71 -15.33 8.95
CA GLY A 169 -4.11 -14.52 10.00
C GLY A 169 -3.94 -15.30 11.32
N ALA A 170 -4.97 -16.06 11.71
CA ALA A 170 -4.91 -16.91 12.90
C ALA A 170 -3.86 -18.04 12.77
N GLU A 171 -3.68 -18.63 11.58
CA GLU A 171 -2.63 -19.63 11.31
C GLU A 171 -1.22 -19.05 11.44
N ILE A 172 -0.99 -17.82 10.94
CA ILE A 172 0.30 -17.15 11.11
C ILE A 172 0.57 -16.89 12.60
N ALA A 173 -0.44 -16.40 13.33
CA ALA A 173 -0.33 -16.15 14.76
C ALA A 173 -0.06 -17.45 15.54
N LEU A 174 -0.74 -18.54 15.20
CA LEU A 174 -0.50 -19.85 15.81
C LEU A 174 0.93 -20.34 15.56
N LEU A 175 1.45 -20.23 14.33
CA LEU A 175 2.82 -20.62 14.03
C LEU A 175 3.83 -19.80 14.85
N ILE A 176 3.67 -18.48 14.93
CA ILE A 176 4.56 -17.60 15.70
C ILE A 176 4.50 -17.95 17.19
N SER A 177 3.30 -18.17 17.75
CA SER A 177 3.15 -18.62 19.15
C SER A 177 3.83 -19.98 19.41
N ARG A 178 3.75 -20.93 18.47
CA ARG A 178 4.45 -22.20 18.56
C ARG A 178 5.97 -22.06 18.48
N LEU A 179 6.46 -21.16 17.61
CA LEU A 179 7.90 -20.88 17.54
C LEU A 179 8.40 -20.21 18.82
N GLU A 180 7.62 -19.31 19.42
CA GLU A 180 7.91 -18.72 20.73
C GLU A 180 7.97 -19.81 21.82
N GLU A 181 6.93 -20.64 21.92
CA GLU A 181 6.84 -21.73 22.92
C GLU A 181 7.95 -22.79 22.74
N TRP A 182 8.22 -23.20 21.51
CA TRP A 182 9.09 -24.36 21.26
C TRP A 182 10.57 -24.06 21.24
N ILE A 183 10.94 -22.86 20.79
CA ILE A 183 12.34 -22.50 20.56
C ILE A 183 12.72 -21.11 21.07
N GLY A 184 11.77 -20.34 21.63
CA GLY A 184 12.04 -19.03 22.20
C GLY A 184 12.17 -17.90 21.17
N LEU A 185 11.44 -17.97 20.04
CA LEU A 185 11.36 -16.88 19.09
C LEU A 185 10.80 -15.63 19.79
N ASN A 186 11.43 -14.48 19.60
CA ASN A 186 10.87 -13.20 20.02
C ASN A 186 9.98 -12.63 18.89
N PRO A 187 8.66 -12.41 19.11
CA PRO A 187 7.78 -11.84 18.09
C PRO A 187 8.21 -10.44 17.62
N GLU A 188 8.96 -9.67 18.41
CA GLU A 188 9.50 -8.37 17.99
C GLU A 188 10.53 -8.50 16.85
N ASP A 189 11.15 -9.68 16.67
CA ASP A 189 12.05 -9.96 15.56
C ASP A 189 11.33 -10.44 14.29
N CYS A 190 9.98 -10.49 14.32
CA CYS A 190 9.15 -10.87 13.19
C CYS A 190 8.68 -9.64 12.40
N HIS A 191 8.73 -9.75 11.07
CA HIS A 191 8.22 -8.77 10.14
C HIS A 191 7.35 -9.45 9.09
N ILE A 192 6.09 -9.03 8.96
CA ILE A 192 5.15 -9.56 7.96
C ILE A 192 5.04 -8.55 6.83
N VAL A 193 5.28 -8.97 5.60
CA VAL A 193 5.08 -8.19 4.36
C VAL A 193 3.89 -8.77 3.64
N GLY A 194 2.77 -8.05 3.63
CA GLY A 194 1.53 -8.49 3.00
C GLY A 194 1.15 -7.65 1.80
N HIS A 195 0.76 -8.27 0.68
CA HIS A 195 0.24 -7.59 -0.50
C HIS A 195 -1.28 -7.77 -0.60
N SER A 196 -2.01 -6.66 -0.88
CA SER A 196 -3.46 -6.74 -1.13
C SER A 196 -4.23 -7.36 0.05
N LEU A 197 -4.95 -8.48 -0.15
CA LEU A 197 -5.54 -9.26 0.94
C LEU A 197 -4.49 -9.77 1.94
N GLY A 198 -3.24 -9.98 1.50
CA GLY A 198 -2.13 -10.33 2.39
C GLY A 198 -1.83 -9.26 3.44
N SER A 199 -2.07 -7.98 3.13
CA SER A 199 -1.97 -6.90 4.10
C SER A 199 -3.03 -7.03 5.21
N GLN A 200 -4.27 -7.37 4.83
CA GLN A 200 -5.37 -7.58 5.78
C GLN A 200 -5.13 -8.83 6.64
N ILE A 201 -4.58 -9.90 6.02
CA ILE A 201 -4.13 -11.11 6.75
C ILE A 201 -3.08 -10.74 7.80
N SER A 202 -2.15 -9.85 7.45
CA SER A 202 -1.09 -9.40 8.37
C SER A 202 -1.67 -8.66 9.58
N GLY A 203 -2.72 -7.85 9.38
CA GLY A 203 -3.46 -7.20 10.46
C GLY A 203 -4.11 -8.24 11.39
N TYR A 204 -4.89 -9.19 10.83
CA TYR A 204 -5.50 -10.26 11.63
C TYR A 204 -4.49 -11.15 12.38
N ALA A 205 -3.29 -11.30 11.85
CA ALA A 205 -2.21 -11.97 12.57
C ALA A 205 -1.68 -11.10 13.70
N GLY A 206 -1.43 -9.81 13.42
CA GLY A 206 -0.89 -8.84 14.37
C GLY A 206 -1.77 -8.64 15.59
N GLU A 207 -3.10 -8.51 15.40
CA GLU A 207 -4.09 -8.43 16.47
C GLU A 207 -3.97 -9.58 17.50
N ARG A 208 -3.49 -10.76 17.05
CA ARG A 208 -3.36 -11.98 17.86
C ARG A 208 -1.96 -12.20 18.44
N ILE A 209 -0.96 -11.44 18.00
CA ILE A 209 0.44 -11.61 18.39
C ILE A 209 0.83 -10.47 19.32
N ASN A 210 1.13 -10.80 20.57
CA ASN A 210 1.63 -9.79 21.49
C ASN A 210 2.98 -9.25 21.01
N ARG A 211 3.05 -7.94 20.76
CA ARG A 211 4.27 -7.22 20.36
C ARG A 211 4.91 -7.75 19.05
N LEU A 212 4.12 -8.00 18.02
CA LEU A 212 4.66 -8.24 16.68
C LEU A 212 5.55 -7.07 16.28
N GLY A 213 6.78 -7.34 15.80
CA GLY A 213 7.75 -6.27 15.54
C GLY A 213 7.32 -5.32 14.43
N ARG A 214 6.90 -5.85 13.26
CA ARG A 214 6.56 -5.00 12.11
C ARG A 214 5.58 -5.63 11.14
N ILE A 215 4.73 -4.80 10.57
CA ILE A 215 3.96 -5.11 9.35
C ILE A 215 4.30 -4.07 8.29
N THR A 216 4.60 -4.51 7.06
CA THR A 216 4.58 -3.66 5.86
C THR A 216 3.40 -4.08 5.00
N ALA A 217 2.42 -3.20 4.88
CA ALA A 217 1.26 -3.39 4.03
C ALA A 217 1.52 -2.80 2.64
N VAL A 218 1.54 -3.66 1.63
CA VAL A 218 1.88 -3.32 0.26
C VAL A 218 0.58 -3.26 -0.53
N ASP A 219 0.08 -2.04 -0.74
CA ASP A 219 -1.21 -1.71 -1.35
C ASP A 219 -2.39 -2.53 -0.78
N PRO A 220 -2.73 -2.32 0.51
CA PRO A 220 -3.75 -3.11 1.19
C PRO A 220 -5.09 -3.07 0.45
N ALA A 221 -5.79 -4.21 0.37
CA ALA A 221 -7.04 -4.33 -0.36
C ALA A 221 -8.12 -3.38 0.15
N GLU A 222 -8.76 -2.59 -0.76
CA GLU A 222 -9.89 -1.70 -0.45
C GLU A 222 -11.20 -2.47 -0.24
N PRO A 223 -11.68 -3.31 -1.20
CA PRO A 223 -13.02 -3.88 -1.10
C PRO A 223 -13.17 -4.73 0.15
N TYR A 224 -14.24 -4.49 0.92
CA TYR A 224 -14.56 -5.12 2.20
C TYR A 224 -13.74 -4.65 3.42
N PHE A 225 -12.80 -3.70 3.26
CA PHE A 225 -11.92 -3.23 4.34
C PHE A 225 -11.91 -1.70 4.50
N GLN A 226 -11.99 -0.96 3.41
CA GLN A 226 -12.06 0.51 3.45
C GLN A 226 -13.26 0.97 4.29
N ASN A 227 -13.04 1.92 5.20
CA ASN A 227 -14.04 2.48 6.11
C ASN A 227 -14.67 1.45 7.09
N MET A 228 -14.10 0.26 7.20
CA MET A 228 -14.50 -0.70 8.23
C MET A 228 -13.81 -0.41 9.56
N PRO A 229 -14.37 -0.86 10.69
CA PRO A 229 -13.74 -0.78 12.01
C PRO A 229 -12.35 -1.44 12.04
N VAL A 230 -11.54 -1.08 13.03
CA VAL A 230 -10.14 -1.56 13.16
C VAL A 230 -10.07 -3.08 13.29
N GLU A 231 -11.02 -3.72 13.93
CA GLU A 231 -11.11 -5.18 14.08
C GLU A 231 -11.31 -5.93 12.76
N VAL A 232 -11.63 -5.21 11.67
CA VAL A 232 -11.88 -5.80 10.34
C VAL A 232 -10.71 -5.59 9.38
N ARG A 233 -9.84 -4.65 9.64
CA ARG A 233 -8.77 -4.24 8.73
C ARG A 233 -7.48 -4.00 9.47
N ILE A 234 -6.39 -3.95 8.74
CA ILE A 234 -5.09 -3.54 9.26
C ILE A 234 -5.14 -2.13 9.86
N ASP A 235 -4.45 -1.92 10.97
CA ASP A 235 -4.29 -0.63 11.65
C ASP A 235 -2.95 -0.55 12.43
N PRO A 236 -2.59 0.62 13.01
CA PRO A 236 -1.32 0.78 13.70
C PRO A 236 -1.17 -0.10 14.94
N SER A 237 -2.25 -0.57 15.57
CA SER A 237 -2.17 -1.39 16.78
C SER A 237 -1.74 -2.84 16.53
N ASP A 238 -1.72 -3.28 15.26
CA ASP A 238 -1.40 -4.65 14.87
C ASP A 238 0.08 -5.01 15.01
N ALA A 239 0.98 -4.03 15.11
CA ALA A 239 2.40 -4.27 15.34
C ALA A 239 3.06 -3.07 16.03
N LEU A 240 4.28 -3.27 16.54
CA LEU A 240 5.10 -2.16 17.07
C LEU A 240 5.40 -1.09 16.01
N PHE A 241 5.43 -1.50 14.73
CA PHE A 241 5.55 -0.60 13.61
C PHE A 241 4.77 -1.13 12.40
N VAL A 242 3.85 -0.32 11.88
CA VAL A 242 3.08 -0.59 10.66
C VAL A 242 3.38 0.49 9.64
N ASP A 243 3.92 0.11 8.48
CA ASP A 243 4.14 1.00 7.35
C ASP A 243 3.39 0.52 6.11
N VAL A 244 2.87 1.46 5.35
CA VAL A 244 1.97 1.19 4.22
C VAL A 244 2.47 1.87 2.96
N ILE A 245 2.36 1.20 1.81
CA ILE A 245 2.65 1.75 0.50
C ILE A 245 1.37 1.70 -0.33
N HIS A 246 0.78 2.86 -0.63
CA HIS A 246 -0.45 2.99 -1.41
C HIS A 246 -0.10 3.30 -2.87
N THR A 247 -0.55 2.48 -3.80
CA THR A 247 -0.25 2.66 -5.23
C THR A 247 -1.47 2.63 -6.14
N ASP A 248 -2.59 2.08 -5.68
CA ASP A 248 -3.84 1.98 -6.44
C ASP A 248 -5.05 2.44 -5.60
N ALA A 249 -4.85 3.50 -4.81
CA ALA A 249 -5.81 4.07 -3.84
C ALA A 249 -6.98 4.84 -4.51
N LYS A 250 -7.48 4.35 -5.63
CA LYS A 250 -8.72 4.80 -6.25
C LYS A 250 -9.88 3.99 -5.70
N THR A 251 -11.06 4.60 -5.67
CA THR A 251 -12.26 3.86 -5.28
C THR A 251 -12.51 2.70 -6.27
N ILE A 252 -13.13 1.62 -5.80
CA ILE A 252 -13.51 0.47 -6.64
C ILE A 252 -14.36 0.89 -7.85
N PHE A 253 -15.16 1.95 -7.73
CA PHE A 253 -15.92 2.52 -8.86
C PHE A 253 -15.03 3.09 -9.96
N LEU A 254 -13.79 3.44 -9.64
CA LEU A 254 -12.75 3.89 -10.57
C LEU A 254 -11.74 2.77 -10.85
N MET A 255 -12.12 1.53 -10.58
CA MET A 255 -11.31 0.31 -10.77
C MET A 255 -10.00 0.30 -9.97
N GLY A 256 -9.97 0.96 -8.80
CA GLY A 256 -8.90 0.80 -7.83
C GLY A 256 -9.11 -0.43 -6.97
N LEU A 257 -8.03 -1.03 -6.49
CA LEU A 257 -8.05 -2.18 -5.61
C LEU A 257 -7.45 -1.88 -4.23
N GLY A 258 -6.63 -0.83 -4.14
CA GLY A 258 -5.92 -0.44 -2.94
C GLY A 258 -6.70 0.54 -2.08
N MET A 259 -6.52 0.46 -0.76
CA MET A 259 -7.12 1.41 0.19
C MET A 259 -6.55 2.82 -0.01
N SER A 260 -7.42 3.83 0.12
CA SER A 260 -7.04 5.24 0.20
C SER A 260 -6.92 5.75 1.65
N GLN A 261 -7.44 4.99 2.60
CA GLN A 261 -7.41 5.30 4.02
C GLN A 261 -6.01 5.06 4.59
N GLU A 262 -5.54 5.99 5.40
CA GLU A 262 -4.33 5.82 6.20
C GLU A 262 -4.58 4.74 7.27
N VAL A 263 -3.74 3.73 7.31
CA VAL A 263 -3.90 2.55 8.17
C VAL A 263 -2.57 2.08 8.79
N GLY A 264 -1.51 2.86 8.66
CA GLY A 264 -0.20 2.60 9.24
C GLY A 264 0.21 3.65 10.29
N HIS A 265 1.35 3.46 10.94
CA HIS A 265 2.06 4.54 11.61
C HIS A 265 2.62 5.53 10.57
N VAL A 266 3.00 4.99 9.40
CA VAL A 266 3.45 5.75 8.24
C VAL A 266 2.78 5.21 6.99
N ASP A 267 2.15 6.09 6.22
CA ASP A 267 1.51 5.78 4.96
C ASP A 267 2.18 6.55 3.82
N PHE A 268 2.82 5.83 2.91
CA PHE A 268 3.47 6.37 1.73
C PHE A 268 2.51 6.38 0.54
N PHE A 269 2.42 7.53 -0.13
CA PHE A 269 1.61 7.75 -1.33
C PHE A 269 2.52 8.13 -2.52
N PRO A 270 3.27 7.19 -3.10
CA PRO A 270 4.06 7.47 -4.29
C PRO A 270 3.13 7.86 -5.45
N ASN A 271 3.45 9.01 -6.10
CA ASN A 271 2.66 9.57 -7.22
C ASN A 271 1.18 9.75 -6.87
N ASP A 272 0.90 10.30 -5.68
CA ASP A 272 -0.45 10.46 -5.10
C ASP A 272 -1.15 9.13 -4.75
N GLY A 273 -0.43 8.02 -4.75
CA GLY A 273 -0.99 6.71 -4.42
C GLY A 273 -2.01 6.15 -5.42
N THR A 274 -2.24 6.78 -6.57
CA THR A 274 -3.36 6.43 -7.44
C THR A 274 -2.98 5.91 -8.82
N ASN A 275 -2.11 6.62 -9.54
CA ASN A 275 -1.66 6.29 -10.88
C ASN A 275 -0.15 6.21 -10.93
N GLN A 276 0.38 5.04 -11.19
CA GLN A 276 1.81 4.86 -11.19
C GLN A 276 2.41 5.11 -12.59
N PRO A 277 3.54 5.83 -12.70
CA PRO A 277 4.24 5.99 -13.97
C PRO A 277 4.58 4.62 -14.59
N GLY A 278 4.48 4.53 -15.92
CA GLY A 278 4.71 3.29 -16.67
C GLY A 278 3.50 2.37 -16.77
N CYS A 279 2.46 2.53 -15.95
CA CYS A 279 1.26 1.69 -15.99
C CYS A 279 0.24 2.09 -17.11
N LYS A 280 0.35 3.27 -17.71
CA LYS A 280 -0.65 3.77 -18.69
C LYS A 280 -0.46 3.30 -20.13
N LYS A 281 0.75 2.97 -20.56
CA LYS A 281 1.07 2.74 -21.98
C LYS A 281 0.64 1.37 -22.50
N ASP A 282 0.63 0.35 -21.66
CA ASP A 282 0.34 -1.03 -22.09
C ASP A 282 -1.15 -1.38 -22.04
N GLN A 283 -1.97 -0.49 -21.49
CA GLN A 283 -3.39 -0.70 -21.22
C GLN A 283 -4.25 -0.77 -22.48
N ILE A 284 -4.09 0.20 -23.39
CA ILE A 284 -4.89 0.27 -24.63
C ILE A 284 -4.48 -0.87 -25.57
N LEU A 285 -3.21 -1.23 -25.62
CA LEU A 285 -2.70 -2.29 -26.48
C LEU A 285 -3.16 -3.68 -25.98
N SER A 286 -3.20 -3.91 -24.67
CA SER A 286 -3.65 -5.18 -24.11
C SER A 286 -5.15 -5.42 -24.29
N PHE A 287 -5.99 -4.37 -24.29
CA PHE A 287 -7.41 -4.48 -24.65
C PHE A 287 -7.62 -4.95 -26.10
N ILE A 288 -6.72 -4.54 -27.00
CA ILE A 288 -6.81 -4.87 -28.43
C ILE A 288 -6.24 -6.28 -28.70
N THR A 289 -5.15 -6.66 -28.02
CA THR A 289 -4.43 -7.91 -28.29
C THR A 289 -4.93 -9.10 -27.47
N ASP A 290 -5.30 -8.91 -26.23
CA ASP A 290 -5.54 -10.01 -25.27
C ASP A 290 -7.02 -10.19 -24.90
N GLY A 291 -7.89 -9.35 -25.46
CA GLY A 291 -9.32 -9.34 -25.17
C GLY A 291 -9.70 -8.56 -23.89
N LEU A 292 -10.99 -8.21 -23.80
CA LEU A 292 -11.50 -7.26 -22.80
C LEU A 292 -11.20 -7.68 -21.33
N LEU A 293 -11.41 -8.94 -21.00
CA LEU A 293 -11.22 -9.44 -19.64
C LEU A 293 -9.76 -9.47 -19.19
N GLU A 294 -8.86 -9.89 -20.07
CA GLU A 294 -7.42 -9.94 -19.75
C GLU A 294 -6.83 -8.52 -19.76
N GLY A 295 -7.31 -7.65 -20.63
CA GLY A 295 -6.94 -6.24 -20.65
C GLY A 295 -7.34 -5.54 -19.35
N ILE A 296 -8.56 -5.76 -18.83
CA ILE A 296 -9.03 -5.25 -17.54
C ILE A 296 -8.13 -5.78 -16.41
N ARG A 297 -7.84 -7.08 -16.42
CA ARG A 297 -7.02 -7.73 -15.39
C ARG A 297 -5.61 -7.15 -15.32
N ARG A 298 -4.95 -6.92 -16.47
CA ARG A 298 -3.62 -6.29 -16.53
C ARG A 298 -3.64 -4.81 -16.15
N PHE A 299 -4.70 -4.12 -16.53
CA PHE A 299 -4.90 -2.72 -16.20
C PHE A 299 -5.02 -2.48 -14.70
N VAL A 300 -5.94 -3.22 -14.07
CA VAL A 300 -6.21 -3.14 -12.64
C VAL A 300 -4.98 -3.63 -11.85
N GLY A 301 -4.24 -4.62 -12.36
CA GLY A 301 -3.08 -5.18 -11.67
C GLY A 301 -1.83 -4.32 -11.67
N CYS A 302 -1.60 -3.45 -12.66
CA CYS A 302 -0.32 -2.73 -12.78
C CYS A 302 -0.06 -1.77 -11.62
N ASN A 303 -0.99 -0.87 -11.31
CA ASN A 303 -0.82 0.05 -10.17
C ASN A 303 -0.76 -0.72 -8.86
N HIS A 304 -1.64 -1.70 -8.68
CA HIS A 304 -1.71 -2.53 -7.48
C HIS A 304 -0.41 -3.31 -7.25
N GLN A 305 0.17 -3.90 -8.30
CA GLN A 305 1.44 -4.62 -8.23
C GLN A 305 2.64 -3.68 -8.02
N ARG A 306 2.55 -2.40 -8.40
CA ARG A 306 3.65 -1.46 -8.31
C ARG A 306 4.16 -1.25 -6.88
N ALA A 307 3.32 -1.41 -5.88
CA ALA A 307 3.73 -1.34 -4.49
C ALA A 307 4.72 -2.47 -4.13
N VAL A 308 4.49 -3.68 -4.68
CA VAL A 308 5.43 -4.81 -4.54
C VAL A 308 6.77 -4.47 -5.19
N ASP A 309 6.74 -3.90 -6.41
CA ASP A 309 7.96 -3.47 -7.10
C ASP A 309 8.76 -2.45 -6.27
N PHE A 310 8.08 -1.47 -5.68
CA PHE A 310 8.72 -0.46 -4.84
C PHE A 310 9.36 -1.07 -3.60
N PHE A 311 8.63 -1.95 -2.90
CA PHE A 311 9.18 -2.63 -1.74
C PHE A 311 10.37 -3.52 -2.11
N HIS A 312 10.24 -4.33 -3.16
CA HIS A 312 11.30 -5.21 -3.68
C HIS A 312 12.59 -4.42 -3.98
N HIS A 313 12.49 -3.34 -4.75
CA HIS A 313 13.65 -2.52 -5.10
C HIS A 313 14.26 -1.78 -3.91
N SER A 314 13.46 -1.46 -2.88
CA SER A 314 13.96 -0.78 -1.67
C SER A 314 14.94 -1.62 -0.84
N ILE A 315 14.92 -2.96 -1.00
CA ILE A 315 15.69 -3.89 -0.18
C ILE A 315 17.19 -3.70 -0.38
N ASN A 316 17.65 -3.72 -1.63
CA ASN A 316 19.07 -3.68 -1.99
C ASN A 316 19.48 -2.43 -2.76
N SER A 317 18.61 -1.42 -2.89
CA SER A 317 18.98 -0.16 -3.50
C SER A 317 19.88 0.66 -2.58
N HIS A 318 21.08 1.02 -3.07
CA HIS A 318 22.06 1.79 -2.33
C HIS A 318 22.30 3.18 -2.95
N ARG A 319 22.16 3.31 -4.27
CA ARG A 319 22.49 4.52 -5.01
C ARG A 319 21.40 5.58 -4.90
N CYS A 320 20.15 5.18 -5.04
CA CYS A 320 18.98 6.03 -4.88
C CYS A 320 18.05 5.44 -3.82
N VAL A 321 17.59 6.28 -2.91
CA VAL A 321 16.73 5.89 -1.79
C VAL A 321 15.38 6.58 -1.94
N PRO A 322 14.26 5.86 -2.00
CA PRO A 322 12.95 6.48 -2.13
C PRO A 322 12.54 7.18 -0.82
N VAL A 323 12.70 8.50 -0.76
CA VAL A 323 12.36 9.32 0.41
C VAL A 323 10.98 9.90 0.25
N GLY A 324 10.10 9.61 1.22
CA GLY A 324 8.81 10.24 1.38
C GLY A 324 8.90 11.47 2.29
N TYR A 325 8.08 12.47 2.02
CA TYR A 325 8.04 13.75 2.72
C TYR A 325 6.67 13.98 3.31
N VAL A 326 6.61 14.35 4.58
CA VAL A 326 5.34 14.76 5.23
C VAL A 326 4.81 15.99 4.54
N CYS A 327 3.60 15.91 4.01
CA CYS A 327 2.93 17.03 3.35
C CYS A 327 1.42 16.96 3.58
N GLN A 328 0.76 18.11 3.55
CA GLN A 328 -0.67 18.23 3.75
C GLN A 328 -1.43 17.50 2.63
N ASP A 329 -1.01 17.70 1.39
CA ASP A 329 -1.62 17.12 0.18
C ASP A 329 -0.59 17.03 -0.97
N TRP A 330 -0.98 16.34 -2.02
CA TRP A 330 -0.15 16.11 -3.20
C TRP A 330 0.17 17.40 -3.97
N GLU A 331 -0.78 18.34 -4.09
CA GLU A 331 -0.57 19.59 -4.79
C GLU A 331 0.46 20.47 -4.08
N THR A 332 0.40 20.56 -2.75
CA THR A 332 1.39 21.24 -1.92
C THR A 332 2.77 20.59 -2.06
N PHE A 333 2.82 19.26 -2.14
CA PHE A 333 4.06 18.54 -2.37
C PHE A 333 4.65 18.84 -3.76
N LEU A 334 3.83 18.85 -4.83
CA LEU A 334 4.28 19.18 -6.19
C LEU A 334 4.81 20.61 -6.32
N GLN A 335 4.32 21.52 -5.48
CA GLN A 335 4.81 22.90 -5.40
C GLN A 335 6.16 23.01 -4.66
N GLY A 336 6.74 21.88 -4.21
CA GLY A 336 8.03 21.89 -3.51
C GLY A 336 7.98 22.46 -2.09
N ARG A 337 6.80 22.61 -1.48
CA ARG A 337 6.65 23.26 -0.16
C ARG A 337 6.92 22.35 1.03
N CYS A 338 7.17 21.06 0.79
CA CYS A 338 7.33 20.03 1.82
C CYS A 338 8.72 19.38 1.83
N ALA A 339 9.75 20.08 1.37
CA ALA A 339 11.11 19.52 1.24
C ALA A 339 11.93 19.52 2.55
N ASP A 340 11.37 20.00 3.65
CA ASP A 340 12.05 20.06 4.95
C ASP A 340 11.81 18.75 5.73
N CYS A 341 12.88 18.02 6.01
CA CYS A 341 12.84 16.81 6.83
C CYS A 341 12.76 17.08 8.34
N GLY A 342 12.83 18.34 8.77
CA GLY A 342 12.97 18.68 10.18
C GLY A 342 14.39 18.48 10.70
N VAL A 343 14.73 19.14 11.80
CA VAL A 343 16.07 19.06 12.41
C VAL A 343 16.39 17.64 12.90
N ASP A 344 15.38 16.88 13.22
CA ASP A 344 15.44 15.52 13.78
C ASP A 344 15.05 14.42 12.77
N GLY A 345 14.77 14.78 11.53
CA GLY A 345 14.37 13.85 10.49
C GLY A 345 12.91 13.36 10.59
N SER A 346 12.10 13.91 11.50
CA SER A 346 10.73 13.45 11.77
C SER A 346 9.73 13.71 10.65
N ARG A 347 10.11 14.46 9.62
CA ARG A 347 9.24 14.81 8.48
C ARG A 347 9.59 14.09 7.19
N CYS A 348 10.55 13.15 7.23
CA CYS A 348 10.94 12.35 6.08
C CYS A 348 11.16 10.90 6.51
N ALA A 349 10.78 9.96 5.66
CA ALA A 349 11.07 8.54 5.85
C ALA A 349 11.50 7.88 4.55
N ILE A 350 12.31 6.83 4.65
CA ILE A 350 12.67 6.00 3.52
C ILE A 350 11.55 4.97 3.31
N MET A 351 10.89 4.99 2.18
CA MET A 351 9.87 4.00 1.83
C MET A 351 10.49 2.61 1.65
N GLY A 352 9.77 1.57 2.08
CA GLY A 352 10.14 0.16 1.91
C GLY A 352 10.94 -0.41 3.09
N LEU A 353 11.91 -1.31 2.84
CA LEU A 353 12.55 -2.08 3.91
C LEU A 353 13.14 -1.22 5.03
N ARG A 354 13.63 -0.03 4.71
CA ARG A 354 14.26 0.87 5.69
C ARG A 354 13.32 1.83 6.40
N ALA A 355 11.99 1.73 6.18
CA ALA A 355 10.99 2.57 6.83
C ALA A 355 11.03 2.48 8.37
N GLU A 356 11.46 1.36 8.92
CA GLU A 356 11.64 1.13 10.37
C GLU A 356 12.60 2.12 11.06
N LYS A 357 13.41 2.84 10.30
CA LYS A 357 14.30 3.89 10.83
C LYS A 357 13.56 5.18 11.16
N PHE A 358 12.35 5.33 10.64
CA PHE A 358 11.51 6.48 10.94
C PHE A 358 11.00 6.39 12.38
N LYS A 359 11.16 7.50 13.09
CA LYS A 359 10.63 7.65 14.45
C LYS A 359 9.73 8.87 14.45
N PRO A 360 8.40 8.68 14.43
CA PRO A 360 7.48 9.80 14.54
C PRO A 360 7.71 10.57 15.84
N HIS A 361 7.58 11.89 15.78
CA HIS A 361 7.86 12.78 16.92
C HIS A 361 6.91 12.59 18.08
N LYS A 362 5.71 12.04 17.83
CA LYS A 362 4.68 11.80 18.81
C LYS A 362 3.97 10.49 18.49
N ASP A 363 3.94 9.63 19.44
CA ASP A 363 3.01 8.51 19.48
C ASP A 363 1.64 9.07 19.93
N ASP A 364 1.00 9.84 19.06
CA ASP A 364 -0.33 10.41 19.27
C ASP A 364 -1.44 9.55 18.62
N GLY A 365 -1.08 8.35 18.16
CA GLY A 365 -1.98 7.40 17.51
C GLY A 365 -2.42 7.85 16.11
N LYS A 366 -1.79 8.91 15.55
CA LYS A 366 -2.10 9.38 14.19
C LYS A 366 -1.09 8.85 13.19
N SER A 367 -1.60 8.41 12.06
CA SER A 367 -0.79 8.10 10.91
C SER A 367 -0.04 9.32 10.37
N VAL A 368 1.16 9.08 9.85
CA VAL A 368 1.97 10.10 9.17
C VAL A 368 1.91 9.85 7.66
N LYS A 369 1.24 10.75 6.95
CA LYS A 369 1.11 10.70 5.50
C LYS A 369 2.33 11.29 4.80
N MET A 370 2.92 10.54 3.86
CA MET A 370 4.10 10.96 3.12
C MET A 370 3.93 10.81 1.61
N TYR A 371 4.43 11.80 0.87
CA TYR A 371 4.43 11.80 -0.58
C TYR A 371 5.83 11.72 -1.16
N LEU A 372 5.95 11.08 -2.32
CA LEU A 372 7.15 11.03 -3.13
C LEU A 372 6.79 10.81 -4.61
N LYS A 373 7.68 11.19 -5.52
CA LYS A 373 7.59 10.81 -6.93
C LYS A 373 8.49 9.61 -7.21
N THR A 374 8.05 8.78 -8.14
CA THR A 374 8.85 7.66 -8.66
C THR A 374 8.87 7.67 -10.18
N SER A 375 9.86 6.99 -10.77
CA SER A 375 9.91 6.76 -12.22
C SER A 375 8.99 5.60 -12.65
N GLY A 376 8.78 5.46 -13.95
CA GLY A 376 7.95 4.39 -14.53
C GLY A 376 8.66 3.05 -14.75
N SER A 377 9.95 2.98 -14.49
CA SER A 377 10.80 1.80 -14.71
C SER A 377 11.79 1.63 -13.57
N SER A 378 12.22 0.36 -13.36
CA SER A 378 13.28 0.03 -12.39
C SER A 378 14.53 0.92 -12.58
N PRO A 379 15.15 1.40 -11.52
CA PRO A 379 14.89 1.10 -10.09
C PRO A 379 13.79 1.93 -9.42
N PHE A 380 12.94 2.62 -10.17
CA PHE A 380 11.80 3.44 -9.75
C PHE A 380 12.14 4.68 -8.90
N CYS A 381 13.26 4.68 -8.22
CA CYS A 381 13.67 5.76 -7.34
C CYS A 381 14.04 7.02 -8.13
N LEU A 382 13.65 8.20 -7.60
CA LEU A 382 14.04 9.50 -8.11
C LEU A 382 14.64 10.33 -6.97
N PHE A 383 15.65 11.13 -7.31
CA PHE A 383 16.14 12.21 -6.46
C PHE A 383 15.19 13.39 -6.54
N HIS A 384 14.87 14.00 -5.40
CA HIS A 384 13.97 15.14 -5.27
C HIS A 384 14.77 16.39 -4.91
N TYR A 385 14.58 17.45 -5.69
CA TYR A 385 15.25 18.73 -5.44
C TYR A 385 14.21 19.83 -5.30
N GLN A 386 14.31 20.60 -4.23
CA GLN A 386 13.57 21.86 -4.09
C GLN A 386 14.37 22.97 -4.76
N VAL A 387 13.77 23.67 -5.70
CA VAL A 387 14.35 24.82 -6.38
C VAL A 387 13.64 26.09 -5.93
N ILE A 388 14.37 27.02 -5.35
CA ILE A 388 13.88 28.30 -4.91
C ILE A 388 14.46 29.41 -5.78
N VAL A 389 13.61 30.07 -6.57
CA VAL A 389 13.97 31.18 -7.43
C VAL A 389 13.51 32.49 -6.78
N LYS A 390 14.48 33.37 -6.44
CA LYS A 390 14.19 34.71 -5.91
C LYS A 390 14.50 35.74 -6.99
N LEU A 391 13.49 36.49 -7.40
CA LEU A 391 13.65 37.53 -8.39
C LEU A 391 14.07 38.85 -7.71
N PHE A 392 15.08 39.48 -8.30
CA PHE A 392 15.52 40.78 -7.84
C PHE A 392 14.47 41.87 -8.15
N LYS A 393 14.36 42.87 -7.29
CA LYS A 393 13.46 44.01 -7.49
C LYS A 393 14.27 45.28 -7.84
N PRO A 394 14.55 45.54 -9.12
CA PRO A 394 15.22 46.81 -9.51
C PRO A 394 14.31 47.99 -9.31
N SER A 395 14.87 49.18 -9.20
CA SER A 395 14.14 50.43 -8.93
C SER A 395 13.16 50.87 -10.04
N LYS A 396 13.37 50.33 -11.26
CA LYS A 396 12.50 50.61 -12.43
C LYS A 396 12.32 49.29 -13.18
N SER A 397 11.35 48.50 -12.84
CA SER A 397 11.06 47.23 -13.51
C SER A 397 9.58 47.08 -13.79
N ARG A 398 9.24 46.38 -14.87
CA ARG A 398 7.93 45.82 -15.15
C ARG A 398 7.98 44.32 -14.84
N ASP A 399 6.83 43.79 -14.44
CA ASP A 399 6.72 42.34 -14.29
C ASP A 399 6.93 41.65 -15.66
N GLU A 400 7.60 40.52 -15.65
CA GLU A 400 7.96 39.78 -16.86
C GLU A 400 7.04 38.58 -17.03
N ARG A 401 6.82 38.18 -18.29
CA ARG A 401 6.05 36.99 -18.63
C ARG A 401 6.89 36.07 -19.49
N GLY A 402 7.02 34.79 -19.10
CA GLY A 402 7.89 33.87 -19.79
C GLY A 402 7.86 32.45 -19.27
N HIS A 403 8.81 31.66 -19.72
CA HIS A 403 9.09 30.32 -19.23
C HIS A 403 10.39 30.32 -18.44
N LEU A 404 10.43 29.55 -17.35
CA LEU A 404 11.62 29.39 -16.54
C LEU A 404 12.19 28.00 -16.74
N TYR A 405 13.46 27.93 -17.14
CA TYR A 405 14.25 26.72 -17.31
C TYR A 405 15.40 26.70 -16.34
N LEU A 406 15.79 25.51 -15.89
CA LEU A 406 16.94 25.31 -15.02
C LEU A 406 17.79 24.17 -15.57
N SER A 407 19.07 24.41 -15.79
CA SER A 407 20.07 23.37 -16.05
C SER A 407 20.91 23.17 -14.80
N LEU A 408 20.96 21.95 -14.28
CA LEU A 408 21.81 21.55 -13.17
C LEU A 408 22.91 20.64 -13.66
N LYS A 409 24.16 20.95 -13.31
CA LYS A 409 25.31 20.16 -13.66
C LYS A 409 25.97 19.62 -12.38
N GLY A 410 26.20 18.33 -12.34
CA GLY A 410 26.86 17.63 -11.27
C GLY A 410 27.79 16.54 -11.80
N ASP A 411 28.35 15.71 -10.91
CA ASP A 411 29.32 14.67 -11.26
C ASP A 411 28.79 13.61 -12.24
N GLU A 412 27.47 13.36 -12.24
CA GLU A 412 26.83 12.39 -13.13
C GLU A 412 26.31 13.01 -14.44
N GLY A 413 26.63 14.28 -14.72
CA GLY A 413 26.26 14.98 -15.94
C GLY A 413 25.37 16.19 -15.72
N GLU A 414 24.64 16.54 -16.77
CA GLU A 414 23.76 17.71 -16.82
C GLU A 414 22.31 17.26 -16.98
N VAL A 415 21.39 17.95 -16.30
CA VAL A 415 19.95 17.71 -16.40
C VAL A 415 19.21 19.04 -16.54
N ASP A 416 18.37 19.13 -17.55
CA ASP A 416 17.54 20.30 -17.81
C ASP A 416 16.13 20.09 -17.26
N PHE A 417 15.60 21.11 -16.61
CA PHE A 417 14.24 21.14 -16.07
C PHE A 417 13.46 22.31 -16.62
N THR A 418 12.23 22.06 -17.01
CA THR A 418 11.23 23.10 -17.25
C THR A 418 10.52 23.37 -15.91
N LEU A 419 10.76 24.53 -15.32
CA LEU A 419 10.18 24.90 -14.03
C LEU A 419 8.75 25.42 -14.17
N SER A 420 8.47 26.19 -15.24
CA SER A 420 7.12 26.67 -15.56
C SER A 420 6.58 25.95 -16.80
N ASN A 421 5.48 25.20 -16.66
CA ASN A 421 4.85 24.48 -17.78
C ASN A 421 4.15 25.40 -18.78
N ASP A 422 3.56 26.50 -18.26
CA ASP A 422 2.85 27.51 -19.02
C ASP A 422 3.60 28.84 -19.04
N LEU A 423 3.11 29.77 -19.83
CA LEU A 423 3.60 31.15 -19.86
C LEU A 423 3.14 31.87 -18.57
N GLU A 424 4.03 31.93 -17.59
CA GLU A 424 3.76 32.50 -16.27
C GLU A 424 4.14 33.99 -16.17
N GLU A 425 3.49 34.71 -15.27
CA GLU A 425 3.86 36.07 -14.88
C GLU A 425 4.81 36.01 -13.68
N PHE A 426 5.97 36.62 -13.85
CA PHE A 426 7.02 36.69 -12.83
C PHE A 426 7.11 38.08 -12.24
N TYR A 427 6.79 38.18 -10.95
CA TYR A 427 6.77 39.45 -10.22
C TYR A 427 8.13 39.73 -9.60
N HIS A 428 8.65 40.92 -9.85
CA HIS A 428 9.92 41.35 -9.29
C HIS A 428 9.88 41.43 -7.75
N GLY A 429 10.87 40.81 -7.10
CA GLY A 429 10.98 40.68 -5.66
C GLY A 429 10.21 39.46 -5.10
N ALA A 430 9.49 38.72 -5.95
CA ALA A 430 8.81 37.49 -5.54
C ALA A 430 9.79 36.30 -5.44
N GLN A 431 9.34 35.29 -4.72
CA GLN A 431 9.99 33.99 -4.60
C GLN A 431 9.07 32.91 -5.14
N TYR A 432 9.63 32.03 -5.99
CA TYR A 432 8.96 30.89 -6.57
C TYR A 432 9.64 29.61 -6.10
N THR A 433 8.86 28.59 -5.80
CA THR A 433 9.39 27.30 -5.34
C THR A 433 8.88 26.20 -6.25
N TYR A 434 9.78 25.30 -6.65
CA TYR A 434 9.49 24.19 -7.56
C TYR A 434 10.05 22.89 -6.99
N LEU A 435 9.37 21.78 -7.25
CA LEU A 435 9.87 20.44 -7.04
C LEU A 435 10.29 19.84 -8.38
N VAL A 436 11.57 19.51 -8.51
CA VAL A 436 12.10 18.79 -9.66
C VAL A 436 12.63 17.43 -9.26
N THR A 437 12.54 16.44 -10.15
CA THR A 437 12.95 15.08 -9.88
C THR A 437 13.72 14.49 -11.05
N THR A 438 14.77 13.72 -10.76
CA THR A 438 15.59 13.04 -11.77
C THR A 438 16.11 11.71 -11.23
N ASP A 439 16.49 10.82 -12.13
CA ASP A 439 17.19 9.56 -11.82
C ASP A 439 18.71 9.73 -11.68
N LYS A 440 19.24 10.91 -12.03
CA LYS A 440 20.65 11.24 -11.88
C LYS A 440 20.92 11.95 -10.56
N HIS A 441 21.99 11.58 -9.91
CA HIS A 441 22.49 12.27 -8.73
C HIS A 441 23.22 13.55 -9.13
N ILE A 442 22.75 14.70 -8.65
CA ILE A 442 23.31 16.01 -8.97
C ILE A 442 23.89 16.58 -7.67
N GLU A 443 24.96 16.00 -7.17
CA GLU A 443 25.81 16.59 -6.15
C GLU A 443 27.14 16.96 -6.80
N GLY A 444 27.59 18.18 -6.56
CA GLY A 444 28.88 18.71 -7.00
C GLY A 444 29.64 19.35 -5.85
#